data_4a991e36a23267cf0c1a52c0d929d68a
#
_entry.id   4a991e36a23267cf0c1a52c0d929d68a
#
_cell.length_a   1.000
_cell.length_b   1.000
_cell.length_c   1.000
_cell.angle_alpha   90.00
_cell.angle_beta   90.00
_cell.angle_gamma   90.00
#
_symmetry.space_group_name_H-M   'P 1'
#
loop_
_entity.id
_entity.type
_entity.pdbx_description
1 polymer ?
#
loop_
_entity_poly.entity_id
_entity_poly.type
_entity_poly.pdbx_seq_one_letter_code
_entity_poly.pdbx_strand_id
1 'polypeptide(L)' 'FATNVDALVGAPALALTEVNETSGQVKLSGETWSARTQSGVVATGSKVEVLSIEGATAVIKLRG' A
#
# COMPACT_ATOMS: atom_id res chain seq x y z
N PHE A 1 -19.80 -9.77 5.84
CA PHE A 1 -19.59 -9.36 5.61
C PHE A 1 -18.82 -8.88 5.19
N ALA A 2 -18.72 -8.59 5.11
CA ALA A 2 -17.88 -7.97 4.24
C ALA A 2 -16.65 -7.64 4.89
N THR A 3 -15.72 -8.13 4.38
CA THR A 3 -14.52 -7.65 4.72
C THR A 3 -14.41 -6.34 4.21
N ASN A 4 -14.42 -5.49 4.45
CA ASN A 4 -14.29 -4.12 4.08
C ASN A 4 -12.94 -3.78 3.49
N VAL A 5 -12.44 -4.62 2.58
CA VAL A 5 -11.21 -4.21 1.88
C VAL A 5 -11.44 -2.92 1.12
N ASP A 6 -12.66 -2.66 0.66
CA ASP A 6 -12.93 -1.39 0.01
C ASP A 6 -12.74 -0.21 0.94
N ALA A 7 -12.88 -0.40 2.23
CA ALA A 7 -12.66 0.68 3.18
C ALA A 7 -11.18 1.04 3.29
N LEU A 8 -10.30 0.21 2.81
CA LEU A 8 -8.86 0.51 2.82
C LEU A 8 -8.45 1.36 1.62
N VAL A 9 -9.29 1.45 0.59
CA VAL A 9 -8.97 2.28 -0.57
C VAL A 9 -9.00 3.74 -0.12
N GLY A 10 -7.95 4.47 -0.43
CA GLY A 10 -7.79 5.85 0.02
C GLY A 10 -7.17 5.98 1.41
N ALA A 11 -6.95 4.88 2.10
CA ALA A 11 -6.38 4.93 3.44
C ALA A 11 -4.90 5.28 3.39
N PRO A 12 -4.39 5.99 4.40
CA PRO A 12 -2.95 6.26 4.47
C PRO A 12 -2.20 5.01 4.92
N ALA A 13 -0.98 4.87 4.43
CA ALA A 13 -0.10 3.79 4.83
C ALA A 13 1.33 4.30 4.89
N LEU A 14 2.22 3.49 5.44
CA LEU A 14 3.62 3.85 5.57
C LEU A 14 4.46 2.75 4.92
N ALA A 15 5.37 3.14 4.04
CA ALA A 15 6.24 2.17 3.40
C ALA A 15 7.24 1.63 4.41
N LEU A 16 7.18 0.35 4.69
CA LEU A 16 8.09 -0.30 5.61
C LEU A 16 9.38 -0.70 4.91
N THR A 17 9.29 -0.95 3.61
CA THR A 17 10.45 -1.23 2.77
C THR A 17 10.31 -0.42 1.51
N GLU A 18 11.31 -0.44 0.65
CA GLU A 18 11.16 0.13 -0.66
C GLU A 18 10.07 -0.65 -1.39
N VAL A 19 9.17 0.06 -2.02
CA VAL A 19 8.05 -0.54 -2.75
C VAL A 19 8.21 -0.22 -4.23
N ASN A 20 8.17 -1.24 -5.06
CA ASN A 20 8.27 -1.05 -6.49
C ASN A 20 7.06 -1.67 -7.18
N GLU A 21 7.12 -1.83 -8.50
CA GLU A 21 5.97 -2.33 -9.26
C GLU A 21 5.68 -3.80 -9.04
N THR A 22 6.61 -4.53 -8.43
CA THR A 22 6.46 -5.96 -8.23
C THR A 22 6.38 -6.37 -6.78
N SER A 23 6.96 -5.60 -5.86
CA SER A 23 7.00 -6.02 -4.46
C SER A 23 7.22 -4.85 -3.52
N GLY A 24 7.00 -5.09 -2.26
CA GLY A 24 7.20 -4.14 -1.20
C GLY A 24 6.27 -4.43 -0.05
N GLN A 25 6.44 -3.70 1.03
CA GLN A 25 5.59 -3.85 2.21
C GLN A 25 5.26 -2.48 2.79
N VAL A 26 4.04 -2.35 3.25
CA VAL A 26 3.58 -1.13 3.91
C VAL A 26 2.87 -1.50 5.20
N LYS A 27 2.82 -0.55 6.11
CA LYS A 27 2.00 -0.69 7.31
C LYS A 27 0.67 -0.01 7.03
N LEU A 28 -0.39 -0.79 7.08
CA LEU A 28 -1.72 -0.34 6.75
C LEU A 28 -2.67 -0.81 7.84
N SER A 29 -3.36 0.14 8.49
CA SER A 29 -4.30 -0.16 9.56
C SER A 29 -3.66 -0.99 10.67
N GLY A 30 -2.39 -0.69 10.98
CA GLY A 30 -1.69 -1.39 12.06
C GLY A 30 -1.12 -2.75 11.69
N GLU A 31 -1.26 -3.16 10.43
CA GLU A 31 -0.79 -4.46 9.96
C GLU A 31 0.18 -4.30 8.81
N THR A 32 1.06 -5.27 8.66
CA THR A 32 1.97 -5.29 7.51
C THR A 32 1.25 -5.90 6.32
N TRP A 33 1.23 -5.17 5.22
CA TRP A 33 0.62 -5.61 3.97
C TRP A 33 1.67 -5.68 2.88
N SER A 34 1.53 -6.67 2.02
CA SER A 34 2.29 -6.67 0.77
C SER A 34 1.75 -5.53 -0.09
N ALA A 35 2.63 -4.85 -0.78
CA ALA A 35 2.23 -3.70 -1.58
C ALA A 35 3.06 -3.60 -2.84
N ARG A 36 2.53 -2.87 -3.80
CA ARG A 36 3.25 -2.55 -5.03
C ARG A 36 2.76 -1.19 -5.54
N THR A 37 3.54 -0.58 -6.40
CA THR A 37 3.14 0.67 -7.04
C THR A 37 2.65 0.38 -8.46
N GLN A 38 1.92 1.33 -9.03
CA GLN A 38 1.53 1.23 -10.44
C GLN A 38 2.69 1.61 -11.34
N SER A 39 3.54 2.50 -10.88
CA SER A 39 4.74 2.86 -11.62
C SER A 39 5.73 3.48 -10.65
N GLY A 40 7.00 3.26 -10.92
CA GLY A 40 8.06 3.85 -10.14
C GLY A 40 8.32 3.13 -8.83
N VAL A 41 9.08 3.78 -8.00
CA VAL A 41 9.56 3.21 -6.73
C VAL A 41 9.26 4.20 -5.60
N VAL A 42 8.84 3.66 -4.47
CA VAL A 42 8.61 4.45 -3.26
C VAL A 42 9.64 4.04 -2.23
N ALA A 43 10.32 5.02 -1.67
CA ALA A 43 11.37 4.75 -0.70
C ALA A 43 10.79 4.33 0.65
N THR A 44 11.56 3.58 1.41
CA THR A 44 11.23 3.20 2.78
C THR A 44 10.92 4.44 3.59
N GLY A 45 9.87 4.36 4.41
CA GLY A 45 9.49 5.47 5.29
C GLY A 45 8.61 6.52 4.64
N SER A 46 8.31 6.37 3.36
CA SER A 46 7.44 7.33 2.67
C SER A 46 6.00 7.13 3.07
N LYS A 47 5.25 8.20 3.12
CA LYS A 47 3.81 8.13 3.33
C LYS A 47 3.15 7.85 2.00
N VAL A 48 2.28 6.88 1.98
CA VAL A 48 1.63 6.42 0.76
C VAL A 48 0.13 6.32 0.98
N GLU A 49 -0.59 6.16 -0.11
CA GLU A 49 -2.03 6.03 -0.07
C GLU A 49 -2.43 4.79 -0.87
N VAL A 50 -3.41 4.08 -0.39
CA VAL A 50 -3.89 2.87 -1.07
C VAL A 50 -4.78 3.27 -2.23
N LEU A 51 -4.45 2.82 -3.43
CA LEU A 51 -5.27 3.04 -4.61
C LEU A 51 -6.30 1.94 -4.78
N SER A 52 -5.90 0.70 -4.54
CA SER A 52 -6.81 -0.44 -4.66
C SER A 52 -6.20 -1.62 -3.94
N ILE A 53 -7.01 -2.64 -3.75
CA ILE A 53 -6.56 -3.91 -3.15
C ILE A 53 -6.76 -4.99 -4.20
N GLU A 54 -5.72 -5.74 -4.46
CA GLU A 54 -5.75 -6.85 -5.40
C GLU A 54 -5.34 -8.11 -4.67
N GLY A 55 -6.31 -8.92 -4.29
CA GLY A 55 -6.04 -10.09 -3.47
C GLY A 55 -5.50 -9.67 -2.13
N ALA A 56 -4.31 -10.09 -1.79
CA ALA A 56 -3.65 -9.75 -0.53
C ALA A 56 -2.62 -8.63 -0.71
N THR A 57 -2.60 -7.97 -1.86
CA THR A 57 -1.62 -6.94 -2.17
C THR A 57 -2.31 -5.58 -2.30
N ALA A 58 -1.78 -4.59 -1.64
CA ALA A 58 -2.27 -3.23 -1.77
C ALA A 58 -1.50 -2.52 -2.89
N VAL A 59 -2.23 -1.91 -3.80
CA VAL A 59 -1.63 -1.05 -4.82
C VAL A 59 -1.60 0.34 -4.24
N ILE A 60 -0.43 0.93 -4.16
CA ILE A 60 -0.25 2.19 -3.46
C ILE A 60 0.40 3.23 -4.38
N LYS A 61 0.32 4.48 -3.97
CA LYS A 61 1.05 5.56 -4.60
C LYS A 61 1.63 6.47 -3.52
N LEU A 62 2.63 7.24 -3.89
CA LEU A 62 3.21 8.20 -2.97
C LEU A 62 2.15 9.25 -2.63
N ARG A 63 2.03 9.53 -1.35
CA ARG A 63 1.09 10.53 -0.89
C ARG A 63 1.86 11.83 -0.76
N GLY A 64 1.63 12.71 -1.66
CA GLY A 64 2.41 13.88 -1.68
C GLY A 64 1.90 15.11 -1.25
#